data_a22a593c7d523cbb9ea41b1d95d4f2eb
#
_entry.id   a22a593c7d523cbb9ea41b1d95d4f2eb
#
_cell.length_a   1.000
_cell.length_b   1.000
_cell.length_c   1.000
_cell.angle_alpha   90.00
_cell.angle_beta   90.00
_cell.angle_gamma   90.00
#
_symmetry.space_group_name_H-M   'P 1'
#
loop_
_entity.id
_entity.type
_entity.pdbx_description
1 polymer ?
#
loop_
_entity_poly.entity_id
_entity_poly.type
_entity_poly.pdbx_seq_one_letter_code
_entity_poly.pdbx_strand_id
1 'polypeptide(L)'
;VGSEMCIRDSFGRKQGGLFVFTPTITKNNSLWYQGTADAIYQNIDFLKKSHEPYAIIASGDCVYKMDYNKVLEYHIAKRADITVVCTTCRDQNEVERFGVLRMNDDGRIVEFEEKPIVSSYNTISTGIYVVRRRLLIELIERAAQEGRHDFVNDILIRYKNLKRIYGYKTEDYW
;
A
#
# COMPACT_ATOMS: atom_id res chain seq x y z
N VAL A 1 5.47 3.54 -26.38
CA VAL A 1 5.85 4.97 -26.23
C VAL A 1 4.68 5.89 -26.58
N GLY A 2 3.71 5.48 -27.42
CA GLY A 2 2.57 6.32 -27.81
C GLY A 2 1.37 6.32 -26.86
N SER A 3 1.20 5.30 -26.04
CA SER A 3 0.04 5.15 -25.14
C SER A 3 0.11 6.00 -23.87
N GLU A 4 1.30 6.26 -23.36
CA GLU A 4 1.49 7.02 -22.11
C GLU A 4 1.17 8.51 -22.28
N MET A 5 1.43 9.07 -23.43
CA MET A 5 1.16 10.49 -23.72
C MET A 5 -0.34 10.77 -23.86
N CYS A 6 -1.11 9.84 -24.42
CA CYS A 6 -2.56 9.98 -24.57
C CYS A 6 -3.32 9.91 -23.24
N ILE A 7 -2.82 9.14 -22.27
CA ILE A 7 -3.45 9.01 -20.95
C ILE A 7 -3.25 10.29 -20.12
N ARG A 8 -2.07 10.94 -20.22
CA ARG A 8 -1.80 12.21 -19.51
C ARG A 8 -2.73 13.33 -19.93
N ASP A 9 -3.01 13.45 -21.23
CA ASP A 9 -3.83 14.53 -21.77
C ASP A 9 -5.33 14.35 -21.53
N SER A 10 -5.80 13.11 -21.30
CA SER A 10 -7.22 12.81 -21.12
C SER A 10 -7.77 13.23 -19.76
N PHE A 11 -6.95 13.48 -18.76
CA PHE A 11 -7.42 13.83 -17.42
C PHE A 11 -7.49 15.33 -17.14
N GLY A 12 -7.19 16.22 -18.09
CA GLY A 12 -7.45 17.65 -18.19
C GLY A 12 -7.77 18.49 -16.96
N ARG A 13 -7.35 18.09 -15.76
CA ARG A 13 -7.60 18.81 -14.51
C ARG A 13 -6.49 19.82 -14.26
N LYS A 14 -6.88 21.06 -13.94
CA LYS A 14 -5.95 22.13 -13.56
C LYS A 14 -5.13 21.83 -12.28
N GLN A 15 -5.62 20.90 -11.45
CA GLN A 15 -4.95 20.40 -10.26
C GLN A 15 -5.10 18.87 -10.19
N GLY A 16 -3.99 18.16 -10.00
CA GLY A 16 -3.91 16.71 -10.04
C GLY A 16 -3.58 16.21 -11.46
N GLY A 17 -3.61 14.90 -11.65
CA GLY A 17 -3.32 14.23 -12.94
C GLY A 17 -2.78 12.83 -12.73
N LEU A 18 -2.58 12.12 -13.83
CA LEU A 18 -1.87 10.85 -13.85
C LEU A 18 -0.38 11.12 -14.12
N PHE A 19 0.47 10.65 -13.25
CA PHE A 19 1.93 10.69 -13.41
C PHE A 19 2.46 9.27 -13.48
N VAL A 20 3.16 8.96 -14.55
CA VAL A 20 3.81 7.66 -14.73
C VAL A 20 5.29 7.82 -14.41
N PHE A 21 5.76 7.06 -13.42
CA PHE A 21 7.14 7.04 -13.00
C PHE A 21 7.80 5.74 -13.45
N THR A 22 8.90 5.88 -14.17
CA THR A 22 9.75 4.75 -14.56
C THR A 22 10.95 4.65 -13.61
N PRO A 23 11.53 3.45 -13.42
CA PRO A 23 12.73 3.29 -12.62
C PRO A 23 13.86 4.21 -13.07
N THR A 24 14.54 4.83 -12.11
CA THR A 24 15.70 5.66 -12.41
C THR A 24 16.94 4.78 -12.51
N ILE A 25 17.55 4.74 -13.68
CA ILE A 25 18.82 4.05 -13.91
C ILE A 25 19.95 4.89 -13.32
N THR A 26 20.63 4.36 -12.30
CA THR A 26 21.82 4.96 -11.71
C THR A 26 23.01 4.01 -11.86
N LYS A 27 24.23 4.50 -11.62
CA LYS A 27 25.45 3.65 -11.66
C LYS A 27 25.38 2.44 -10.70
N ASN A 28 24.59 2.56 -9.63
CA ASN A 28 24.44 1.53 -8.58
C ASN A 28 23.13 0.75 -8.68
N ASN A 29 22.19 1.18 -9.52
CA ASN A 29 20.89 0.52 -9.73
C ASN A 29 20.64 0.43 -11.24
N SER A 30 20.86 -0.73 -11.79
CA SER A 30 21.05 -0.86 -13.24
C SER A 30 19.78 -1.20 -14.04
N LEU A 31 18.67 -1.67 -13.44
CA LEU A 31 17.62 -2.26 -14.29
C LEU A 31 16.16 -2.01 -13.85
N TRP A 32 15.79 -2.04 -12.57
CA TRP A 32 14.39 -2.00 -12.14
C TRP A 32 14.24 -1.61 -10.68
N TYR A 33 13.00 -1.38 -10.22
CA TYR A 33 12.71 -1.25 -8.79
C TYR A 33 13.05 -2.56 -8.05
N GLN A 34 13.71 -2.46 -6.91
CA GLN A 34 14.10 -3.63 -6.10
C GLN A 34 12.94 -4.18 -5.26
N GLY A 35 11.84 -3.44 -5.20
CA GLY A 35 10.63 -3.82 -4.47
C GLY A 35 9.63 -2.67 -4.41
N THR A 36 8.50 -2.92 -3.77
CA THR A 36 7.40 -1.96 -3.71
C THR A 36 7.71 -0.71 -2.89
N ALA A 37 8.51 -0.84 -1.82
CA ALA A 37 8.98 0.32 -1.05
C ALA A 37 10.04 1.11 -1.82
N ASP A 38 10.91 0.46 -2.58
CA ASP A 38 11.90 1.13 -3.43
C ASP A 38 11.23 1.94 -4.54
N ALA A 39 10.17 1.42 -5.14
CA ALA A 39 9.39 2.17 -6.14
C ALA A 39 8.83 3.49 -5.57
N ILE A 40 8.38 3.48 -4.32
CA ILE A 40 7.92 4.70 -3.64
C ILE A 40 9.11 5.60 -3.32
N TYR A 41 10.23 5.03 -2.87
CA TYR A 41 11.43 5.78 -2.50
C TYR A 41 12.03 6.53 -3.68
N GLN A 42 12.17 5.90 -4.83
CA GLN A 42 12.72 6.55 -6.03
C GLN A 42 11.87 7.74 -6.51
N ASN A 43 10.61 7.79 -6.09
CA ASN A 43 9.65 8.85 -6.42
C ASN A 43 9.23 9.71 -5.21
N ILE A 44 10.00 9.66 -4.12
CA ILE A 44 9.64 10.28 -2.83
C ILE A 44 9.46 11.80 -2.92
N ASP A 45 10.16 12.47 -3.83
CA ASP A 45 10.05 13.90 -4.03
C ASP A 45 8.66 14.33 -4.49
N PHE A 46 7.94 13.46 -5.21
CA PHE A 46 6.54 13.71 -5.56
C PHE A 46 5.66 13.75 -4.31
N LEU A 47 5.85 12.81 -3.37
CA LEU A 47 5.15 12.79 -2.09
C LEU A 47 5.53 14.00 -1.22
N LYS A 48 6.80 14.40 -1.21
CA LYS A 48 7.27 15.56 -0.44
C LYS A 48 6.67 16.88 -0.93
N LYS A 49 6.50 17.02 -2.24
CA LYS A 49 5.87 18.20 -2.87
C LYS A 49 4.35 18.25 -2.71
N SER A 50 3.71 17.13 -2.43
CA SER A 50 2.27 17.09 -2.19
C SER A 50 1.90 17.78 -0.88
N HIS A 51 0.73 18.42 -0.85
CA HIS A 51 0.13 19.00 0.36
C HIS A 51 -0.96 18.12 0.97
N GLU A 52 -1.31 17.02 0.31
CA GLU A 52 -2.35 16.09 0.78
C GLU A 52 -1.91 15.39 2.08
N PRO A 53 -2.78 15.29 3.09
CA PRO A 53 -2.42 14.70 4.39
C PRO A 53 -2.26 13.18 4.36
N TYR A 54 -2.93 12.52 3.42
CA TYR A 54 -2.96 11.07 3.26
C TYR A 54 -2.50 10.64 1.88
N ALA A 55 -1.97 9.43 1.80
CA ALA A 55 -1.66 8.73 0.57
C ALA A 55 -2.39 7.38 0.54
N ILE A 56 -2.89 7.01 -0.63
CA ILE A 56 -3.41 5.67 -0.89
C ILE A 56 -2.38 4.96 -1.75
N ILE A 57 -1.94 3.79 -1.30
CA ILE A 57 -1.10 2.88 -2.05
C ILE A 57 -2.02 1.75 -2.52
N ALA A 58 -2.00 1.45 -3.79
CA ALA A 58 -2.77 0.36 -4.37
C ALA A 58 -1.89 -0.47 -5.30
N SER A 59 -2.02 -1.79 -5.20
CA SER A 59 -1.41 -2.71 -6.15
C SER A 59 -2.04 -2.52 -7.54
N GLY A 60 -1.22 -2.59 -8.58
CA GLY A 60 -1.65 -2.40 -9.97
C GLY A 60 -2.12 -3.67 -10.68
N ASP A 61 -2.04 -4.81 -10.01
CA ASP A 61 -2.38 -6.14 -10.55
C ASP A 61 -3.80 -6.58 -10.23
N CYS A 62 -4.55 -5.78 -9.47
CA CYS A 62 -5.94 -6.06 -9.10
C CYS A 62 -6.85 -4.88 -9.42
N VAL A 63 -8.09 -5.19 -9.81
CA VAL A 63 -9.14 -4.19 -10.07
C VAL A 63 -10.18 -4.25 -8.95
N TYR A 64 -10.37 -3.12 -8.29
CA TYR A 64 -11.34 -3.00 -7.20
C TYR A 64 -12.43 -1.99 -7.55
N LYS A 65 -13.67 -2.34 -7.19
CA LYS A 65 -14.77 -1.38 -7.15
C LYS A 65 -15.06 -1.06 -5.69
N MET A 66 -14.54 0.06 -5.20
CA MET A 66 -14.60 0.44 -3.78
C MET A 66 -14.75 1.95 -3.63
N ASP A 67 -15.44 2.37 -2.57
CA ASP A 67 -15.48 3.76 -2.14
C ASP A 67 -14.31 4.06 -1.20
N TYR A 68 -13.26 4.66 -1.74
CA TYR A 68 -12.06 5.02 -0.98
C TYR A 68 -12.34 6.08 0.11
N ASN A 69 -13.42 6.87 0.01
CA ASN A 69 -13.77 7.83 1.05
C ASN A 69 -14.15 7.11 2.34
N LYS A 70 -14.88 6.01 2.28
CA LYS A 70 -15.22 5.20 3.45
C LYS A 70 -13.99 4.63 4.14
N VAL A 71 -12.99 4.20 3.38
CA VAL A 71 -11.71 3.72 3.93
C VAL A 71 -10.97 4.85 4.63
N LEU A 72 -10.97 6.05 4.04
CA LEU A 72 -10.33 7.23 4.62
C LEU A 72 -11.05 7.69 5.89
N GLU A 73 -12.38 7.71 5.89
CA GLU A 73 -13.19 8.04 7.08
C GLU A 73 -12.90 7.07 8.24
N TYR A 74 -12.83 5.77 7.95
CA TYR A 74 -12.44 4.76 8.93
C TYR A 74 -11.01 5.00 9.45
N HIS A 75 -10.06 5.27 8.56
CA HIS A 75 -8.68 5.57 8.92
C HIS A 75 -8.58 6.76 9.90
N ILE A 76 -9.35 7.81 9.63
CA ILE A 76 -9.41 9.00 10.48
C ILE A 76 -10.09 8.69 11.82
N ALA A 77 -11.22 8.00 11.80
CA ALA A 77 -11.98 7.63 13.01
C ALA A 77 -11.15 6.77 13.97
N LYS A 78 -10.40 5.81 13.43
CA LYS A 78 -9.48 4.96 14.20
C LYS A 78 -8.19 5.67 14.59
N ARG A 79 -7.96 6.89 14.11
CA ARG A 79 -6.67 7.60 14.26
C ARG A 79 -5.50 6.71 13.84
N ALA A 80 -5.71 5.91 12.81
CA ALA A 80 -4.75 4.93 12.35
C ALA A 80 -3.47 5.61 11.82
N ASP A 81 -2.37 4.93 11.90
CA ASP A 81 -1.13 5.28 11.23
C ASP A 81 -1.10 4.68 9.82
N ILE A 82 -1.57 3.42 9.71
CA ILE A 82 -1.78 2.71 8.44
C ILE A 82 -3.12 1.98 8.54
N THR A 83 -3.91 2.01 7.47
CA THR A 83 -5.08 1.16 7.30
C THR A 83 -4.86 0.22 6.13
N VAL A 84 -5.00 -1.07 6.36
CA VAL A 84 -4.93 -2.13 5.36
C VAL A 84 -6.35 -2.48 4.95
N VAL A 85 -6.67 -2.38 3.68
CA VAL A 85 -7.94 -2.91 3.17
C VAL A 85 -7.83 -4.41 3.06
N CYS A 86 -8.80 -5.12 3.61
CA CYS A 86 -8.82 -6.57 3.65
C CYS A 86 -10.21 -7.12 3.31
N THR A 87 -10.25 -8.38 2.91
CA THR A 87 -11.47 -9.12 2.61
C THR A 87 -11.35 -10.55 3.08
N THR A 88 -12.45 -11.30 3.00
CA THR A 88 -12.43 -12.74 3.31
C THR A 88 -12.16 -13.53 2.04
N CYS A 89 -11.07 -14.29 2.01
CA CYS A 89 -10.81 -15.24 0.94
C CYS A 89 -11.83 -16.38 1.01
N ARG A 90 -12.47 -16.68 -0.11
CA ARG A 90 -13.50 -17.74 -0.20
C ARG A 90 -12.88 -19.11 -0.42
N ASP A 91 -11.78 -19.17 -1.14
CA ASP A 91 -11.04 -20.41 -1.40
C ASP A 91 -9.81 -20.47 -0.52
N GLN A 92 -9.82 -21.42 0.43
CA GLN A 92 -8.71 -21.63 1.36
C GLN A 92 -7.40 -21.99 0.63
N ASN A 93 -7.46 -22.56 -0.55
CA ASN A 93 -6.27 -22.95 -1.32
C ASN A 93 -5.59 -21.74 -1.98
N GLU A 94 -6.28 -20.61 -2.09
CA GLU A 94 -5.71 -19.39 -2.66
C GLU A 94 -5.10 -18.45 -1.61
N VAL A 95 -5.35 -18.70 -0.32
CA VAL A 95 -4.91 -17.85 0.79
C VAL A 95 -3.38 -17.66 0.79
N GLU A 96 -2.62 -18.69 0.41
CA GLU A 96 -1.15 -18.65 0.32
C GLU A 96 -0.59 -17.62 -0.69
N ARG A 97 -1.44 -17.09 -1.57
CA ARG A 97 -1.04 -16.08 -2.57
C ARG A 97 -1.04 -14.66 -2.02
N PHE A 98 -1.62 -14.45 -0.85
CA PHE A 98 -1.89 -13.13 -0.28
C PHE A 98 -1.24 -12.95 1.08
N GLY A 99 -1.12 -11.70 1.49
CA GLY A 99 -0.85 -11.38 2.88
C GLY A 99 -2.07 -11.69 3.74
N VAL A 100 -1.90 -12.53 4.76
CA VAL A 100 -2.95 -12.96 5.68
C VAL A 100 -2.85 -12.17 6.97
N LEU A 101 -3.99 -11.76 7.50
CA LEU A 101 -4.01 -10.95 8.71
C LEU A 101 -5.10 -11.38 9.71
N ARG A 102 -4.83 -11.13 10.97
CA ARG A 102 -5.80 -11.25 12.06
C ARG A 102 -5.96 -9.92 12.78
N MET A 103 -7.19 -9.56 13.05
CA MET A 103 -7.55 -8.35 13.77
C MET A 103 -8.15 -8.71 15.13
N ASN A 104 -8.00 -7.82 16.10
CA ASN A 104 -8.77 -7.87 17.35
C ASN A 104 -10.18 -7.25 17.11
N ASP A 105 -11.00 -7.24 18.18
CA ASP A 105 -12.39 -6.73 18.13
C ASP A 105 -12.48 -5.24 17.78
N ASP A 106 -11.43 -4.46 18.05
CA ASP A 106 -11.34 -3.04 17.64
C ASP A 106 -10.91 -2.85 16.18
N GLY A 107 -10.57 -3.92 15.46
CA GLY A 107 -10.08 -3.88 14.08
C GLY A 107 -8.57 -3.64 13.96
N ARG A 108 -7.83 -3.64 15.08
CA ARG A 108 -6.37 -3.51 15.04
C ARG A 108 -5.73 -4.81 14.56
N ILE A 109 -4.80 -4.72 13.63
CA ILE A 109 -4.05 -5.88 13.14
C ILE A 109 -3.08 -6.33 14.22
N VAL A 110 -3.24 -7.57 14.67
CA VAL A 110 -2.40 -8.21 15.68
C VAL A 110 -1.45 -9.23 15.07
N GLU A 111 -1.82 -9.83 13.97
CA GLU A 111 -0.97 -10.74 13.18
C GLU A 111 -1.05 -10.37 11.69
N PHE A 112 0.07 -10.46 11.03
CA PHE A 112 0.18 -10.28 9.58
C PHE A 112 1.32 -11.18 9.07
N GLU A 113 1.01 -12.03 8.12
CA GLU A 113 1.95 -12.95 7.48
C GLU A 113 1.86 -12.79 5.97
N GLU A 114 2.99 -12.57 5.32
CA GLU A 114 3.05 -12.45 3.87
C GLU A 114 3.17 -13.84 3.23
N LYS A 115 2.17 -14.22 2.45
CA LYS A 115 2.12 -15.47 1.67
C LYS A 115 2.51 -16.71 2.48
N PRO A 116 1.80 -17.00 3.59
CA PRO A 116 2.11 -18.16 4.41
C PRO A 116 1.82 -19.46 3.66
N ILE A 117 2.65 -20.47 3.85
CA ILE A 117 2.45 -21.80 3.25
C ILE A 117 1.16 -22.46 3.77
N VAL A 118 0.84 -22.21 5.03
CA VAL A 118 -0.39 -22.69 5.67
C VAL A 118 -0.92 -21.57 6.57
N SER A 119 -2.19 -21.27 6.46
CA SER A 119 -2.84 -20.31 7.37
C SER A 119 -4.14 -20.84 7.92
N SER A 120 -4.38 -20.59 9.20
CA SER A 120 -5.67 -20.86 9.86
C SER A 120 -6.67 -19.72 9.65
N TYR A 121 -6.23 -18.61 9.08
CA TYR A 121 -7.03 -17.41 8.87
C TYR A 121 -7.34 -17.26 7.38
N ASN A 122 -8.49 -16.67 7.08
CA ASN A 122 -8.95 -16.42 5.72
C ASN A 122 -9.15 -14.92 5.41
N THR A 123 -8.77 -14.04 6.32
CA THR A 123 -8.78 -12.60 6.07
C THR A 123 -7.48 -12.22 5.37
N ILE A 124 -7.60 -11.73 4.15
CA ILE A 124 -6.47 -11.41 3.28
C ILE A 124 -6.38 -9.91 3.00
N SER A 125 -5.15 -9.42 2.82
CA SER A 125 -4.88 -8.07 2.33
C SER A 125 -5.21 -7.97 0.84
N THR A 126 -5.90 -6.90 0.46
CA THR A 126 -6.19 -6.60 -0.95
C THR A 126 -5.07 -5.84 -1.65
N GLY A 127 -3.95 -5.56 -0.96
CA GLY A 127 -2.87 -4.74 -1.50
C GLY A 127 -3.20 -3.25 -1.59
N ILE A 128 -4.22 -2.80 -0.83
CA ILE A 128 -4.59 -1.38 -0.75
C ILE A 128 -4.35 -0.89 0.67
N TYR A 129 -3.67 0.26 0.79
CA TYR A 129 -3.27 0.85 2.06
C TYR A 129 -3.56 2.34 2.08
N VAL A 130 -4.09 2.83 3.19
CA VAL A 130 -4.20 4.27 3.49
C VAL A 130 -3.18 4.61 4.56
N VAL A 131 -2.34 5.61 4.30
CA VAL A 131 -1.24 5.99 5.17
C VAL A 131 -1.19 7.51 5.31
N ARG A 132 -0.84 8.03 6.48
CA ARG A 132 -0.52 9.45 6.64
C ARG A 132 0.72 9.76 5.82
N ARG A 133 0.64 10.72 4.90
CA ARG A 133 1.73 11.03 3.96
C ARG A 133 3.08 11.28 4.65
N ARG A 134 3.10 12.04 5.75
CA ARG A 134 4.35 12.32 6.49
C ARG A 134 4.97 11.05 7.08
N LEU A 135 4.12 10.17 7.63
CA LEU A 135 4.58 8.88 8.16
C LEU A 135 5.09 7.97 7.03
N LEU A 136 4.40 7.94 5.89
CA LEU A 136 4.85 7.18 4.73
C LEU A 136 6.26 7.60 4.31
N ILE A 137 6.51 8.91 4.18
CA ILE A 137 7.83 9.44 3.84
C ILE A 137 8.88 8.98 4.86
N GLU A 138 8.61 9.14 6.16
CA GLU A 138 9.52 8.72 7.24
C GLU A 138 9.88 7.23 7.15
N LEU A 139 8.87 6.37 6.98
CA LEU A 139 9.08 4.92 6.95
C LEU A 139 9.82 4.47 5.70
N ILE A 140 9.51 5.06 4.54
CA ILE A 140 10.17 4.76 3.27
C ILE A 140 11.63 5.21 3.28
N GLU A 141 11.94 6.40 3.78
CA GLU A 141 13.32 6.90 3.88
C GLU A 141 14.15 6.01 4.82
N ARG A 142 13.57 5.61 5.95
CA ARG A 142 14.24 4.71 6.89
C ARG A 142 14.50 3.34 6.27
N ALA A 143 13.50 2.76 5.59
CA ALA A 143 13.66 1.47 4.90
C ALA A 143 14.79 1.54 3.86
N ALA A 144 14.84 2.60 3.05
CA ALA A 144 15.89 2.80 2.06
C ALA A 144 17.29 2.92 2.69
N GLN A 145 17.43 3.66 3.80
CA GLN A 145 18.71 3.79 4.54
C GLN A 145 19.20 2.44 5.08
N GLU A 146 18.27 1.52 5.39
CA GLU A 146 18.56 0.18 5.89
C GLU A 146 18.70 -0.87 4.78
N GLY A 147 18.63 -0.46 3.50
CA GLY A 147 18.68 -1.38 2.35
C GLY A 147 17.47 -2.30 2.23
N ARG A 148 16.30 -1.85 2.68
CA ARG A 148 15.04 -2.60 2.67
C ARG A 148 14.14 -2.05 1.57
N HIS A 149 13.48 -2.95 0.85
CA HIS A 149 12.81 -2.60 -0.40
C HIS A 149 11.35 -3.05 -0.49
N ASP A 150 10.89 -3.90 0.42
CA ASP A 150 9.54 -4.46 0.41
C ASP A 150 8.60 -3.70 1.36
N PHE A 151 7.44 -3.24 0.85
CA PHE A 151 6.50 -2.46 1.65
C PHE A 151 5.79 -3.32 2.71
N VAL A 152 5.45 -4.56 2.40
CA VAL A 152 4.71 -5.44 3.31
C VAL A 152 5.63 -5.94 4.42
N ASN A 153 6.73 -6.57 4.07
CA ASN A 153 7.65 -7.15 5.04
C ASN A 153 8.40 -6.10 5.86
N ASP A 154 8.92 -5.07 5.19
CA ASP A 154 9.83 -4.12 5.80
C ASP A 154 9.11 -2.95 6.48
N ILE A 155 7.83 -2.71 6.15
CA ILE A 155 7.04 -1.66 6.78
C ILE A 155 5.87 -2.24 7.56
N LEU A 156 4.92 -2.93 6.94
CA LEU A 156 3.71 -3.37 7.63
C LEU A 156 4.02 -4.37 8.74
N ILE A 157 4.68 -5.48 8.43
CA ILE A 157 4.97 -6.54 9.39
C ILE A 157 5.92 -6.03 10.46
N ARG A 158 6.96 -5.32 10.06
CA ARG A 158 7.97 -4.80 11.00
C ARG A 158 7.38 -3.82 12.01
N TYR A 159 6.50 -2.93 11.58
CA TYR A 159 5.96 -1.87 12.43
C TYR A 159 4.58 -2.19 13.03
N LYS A 160 4.02 -3.38 12.82
CA LYS A 160 2.67 -3.75 13.30
C LYS A 160 2.45 -3.53 14.80
N ASN A 161 3.48 -3.78 15.60
CA ASN A 161 3.41 -3.60 17.06
C ASN A 161 3.78 -2.18 17.52
N LEU A 162 4.47 -1.41 16.69
CA LEU A 162 4.96 -0.06 17.02
C LEU A 162 4.04 1.05 16.51
N LYS A 163 3.27 0.77 15.47
CA LYS A 163 2.33 1.71 14.84
C LYS A 163 0.89 1.21 15.01
N ARG A 164 -0.06 2.13 14.88
CA ARG A 164 -1.49 1.81 14.91
C ARG A 164 -1.93 1.37 13.53
N ILE A 165 -1.80 0.06 13.25
CA ILE A 165 -2.18 -0.53 11.98
C ILE A 165 -3.54 -1.20 12.16
N TYR A 166 -4.52 -0.79 11.36
CA TYR A 166 -5.89 -1.27 11.40
C TYR A 166 -6.28 -1.92 10.08
N GLY A 167 -7.15 -2.92 10.15
CA GLY A 167 -7.76 -3.53 8.98
C GLY A 167 -9.15 -2.95 8.73
N TYR A 168 -9.41 -2.53 7.50
CA TYR A 168 -10.73 -2.17 7.01
C TYR A 168 -11.27 -3.33 6.17
N LYS A 169 -12.27 -4.05 6.70
CA LYS A 169 -12.86 -5.18 6.00
C LYS A 169 -13.90 -4.68 4.98
N THR A 170 -13.69 -5.02 3.73
CA THR A 170 -14.64 -4.75 2.64
C THR A 170 -15.32 -6.04 2.18
N GLU A 171 -16.59 -5.92 1.79
CA GLU A 171 -17.34 -6.94 1.08
C GLU A 171 -17.49 -6.59 -0.42
N ASP A 172 -16.94 -5.44 -0.82
CA ASP A 172 -16.95 -4.98 -2.20
C ASP A 172 -16.22 -5.97 -3.12
N TYR A 173 -16.56 -5.91 -4.41
CA TYR A 173 -15.97 -6.79 -5.43
C TYR A 173 -14.45 -6.63 -5.50
N TRP A 174 -13.81 -7.76 -5.54
CA TRP A 174 -12.37 -7.94 -5.67
C TRP A 174 -12.06 -9.02 -6.69
#